data_57d0d1f856b11e3dee4568a19ff159bc
#
_entry.id   57d0d1f856b11e3dee4568a19ff159bc
#
_cell.length_a   1.000
_cell.length_b   1.000
_cell.length_c   1.000
_cell.angle_alpha   90.00
_cell.angle_beta   90.00
_cell.angle_gamma   90.00
#
_symmetry.space_group_name_H-M   'P 1'
#
loop_
_entity.id
_entity.type
_entity.pdbx_description
1 polymer ?
#
loop_
_entity_poly.entity_id
_entity_poly.type
_entity_poly.pdbx_seq_one_letter_code
_entity_poly.pdbx_strand_id
1 'polypeptide(L)'
;MNLTTLIKQYFSLSNEGVTIDVFDEKNIYDVYQRVVGILTQYIDIETTVLQAMSYCFYEILDNVLTHSGKEMGTVITHYDSSNHVLSFLVGDDGMGVRASLSENEKYAGISEPEALKMCIKDAITDGKGMGFGLYSTSLLVRDAGLRFEVRSGNHTMLVQDGVESTIESTPWQGTIVYLQLRTNKEINPAEVVANRTNVAEQYNDVFLNDNELKELW
;
A
#
# COMPACT_ATOMS: atom_id res chain seq x y z
N MET A 1 -2.18 -18.57 2.16
CA MET A 1 -2.21 -17.73 0.92
C MET A 1 -1.61 -18.51 -0.25
N ASN A 2 -2.24 -18.49 -1.44
CA ASN A 2 -1.66 -19.13 -2.64
C ASN A 2 -0.95 -18.08 -3.51
N LEU A 3 0.34 -17.89 -3.28
CA LEU A 3 1.20 -16.92 -3.98
C LEU A 3 1.18 -17.10 -5.50
N THR A 4 1.19 -18.33 -5.99
CA THR A 4 1.15 -18.61 -7.43
C THR A 4 -0.12 -18.05 -8.09
N THR A 5 -1.25 -18.14 -7.41
CA THR A 5 -2.51 -17.58 -7.91
C THR A 5 -2.46 -16.06 -7.93
N LEU A 6 -1.91 -15.41 -6.89
CA LEU A 6 -1.76 -13.96 -6.84
C LEU A 6 -0.82 -13.46 -7.94
N ILE A 7 0.34 -14.09 -8.11
CA ILE A 7 1.30 -13.70 -9.16
C ILE A 7 0.64 -13.78 -10.53
N LYS A 8 -0.09 -14.86 -10.82
CA LYS A 8 -0.78 -15.03 -12.11
C LYS A 8 -1.92 -14.01 -12.33
N GLN A 9 -2.58 -13.60 -11.26
CA GLN A 9 -3.71 -12.67 -11.35
C GLN A 9 -3.27 -11.21 -11.51
N TYR A 10 -2.20 -10.81 -10.81
CA TYR A 10 -1.80 -9.41 -10.70
C TYR A 10 -0.55 -9.06 -11.52
N PHE A 11 0.29 -10.03 -11.83
CA PHE A 11 1.53 -9.81 -12.57
C PHE A 11 1.52 -10.61 -13.86
N SER A 12 1.89 -9.98 -14.96
CA SER A 12 2.05 -10.66 -16.25
C SER A 12 3.11 -11.76 -16.14
N LEU A 13 2.90 -12.88 -16.81
CA LEU A 13 3.63 -14.16 -16.63
C LEU A 13 5.13 -14.17 -16.99
N SER A 14 5.75 -13.05 -17.31
CA SER A 14 7.21 -12.98 -17.30
C SER A 14 7.66 -12.84 -15.84
N ASN A 15 8.15 -13.92 -15.24
CA ASN A 15 8.67 -13.93 -13.87
C ASN A 15 9.96 -13.10 -13.67
N GLU A 16 10.39 -12.39 -14.69
CA GLU A 16 11.57 -11.52 -14.63
C GLU A 16 11.22 -10.25 -13.84
N GLY A 17 12.03 -9.96 -12.82
CA GLY A 17 11.89 -8.74 -12.01
C GLY A 17 10.82 -8.79 -10.91
N VAL A 18 10.21 -9.95 -10.62
CA VAL A 18 9.32 -10.12 -9.47
C VAL A 18 10.13 -10.46 -8.23
N THR A 19 9.96 -9.69 -7.16
CA THR A 19 10.49 -10.03 -5.82
C THR A 19 9.34 -10.39 -4.88
N ILE A 20 9.61 -11.29 -3.94
CA ILE A 20 8.65 -11.73 -2.93
C ILE A 20 9.33 -11.72 -1.58
N ASP A 21 8.76 -10.98 -0.65
CA ASP A 21 9.22 -10.89 0.72
C ASP A 21 8.10 -11.22 1.69
N VAL A 22 8.46 -11.87 2.80
CA VAL A 22 7.57 -12.07 3.94
C VAL A 22 8.06 -11.18 5.07
N PHE A 23 7.15 -10.48 5.74
CA PHE A 23 7.48 -9.56 6.81
C PHE A 23 6.64 -9.82 8.06
N ASP A 24 7.23 -9.50 9.19
CA ASP A 24 6.64 -9.48 10.53
C ASP A 24 7.11 -8.23 11.28
N GLU A 25 6.71 -8.07 12.53
CA GLU A 25 7.10 -6.94 13.38
C GLU A 25 8.62 -6.79 13.53
N LYS A 26 9.39 -7.88 13.42
CA LYS A 26 10.85 -7.87 13.64
C LYS A 26 11.62 -7.44 12.40
N ASN A 27 11.08 -7.67 11.20
CA ASN A 27 11.79 -7.45 9.95
C ASN A 27 11.08 -6.49 8.98
N ILE A 28 9.93 -5.91 9.34
CA ILE A 28 9.18 -4.98 8.47
C ILE A 28 10.08 -3.84 7.97
N TYR A 29 10.91 -3.29 8.83
CA TYR A 29 11.82 -2.20 8.46
C TYR A 29 12.90 -2.66 7.48
N ASP A 30 13.48 -3.85 7.68
CA ASP A 30 14.47 -4.41 6.77
C ASP A 30 13.88 -4.70 5.39
N VAL A 31 12.64 -5.21 5.34
CA VAL A 31 11.91 -5.45 4.09
C VAL A 31 11.61 -4.12 3.40
N TYR A 32 11.13 -3.13 4.13
CA TYR A 32 10.90 -1.77 3.63
C TYR A 32 12.18 -1.18 3.02
N GLN A 33 13.27 -1.16 3.78
CA GLN A 33 14.57 -0.61 3.33
C GLN A 33 15.11 -1.32 2.10
N ARG A 34 15.01 -2.65 2.06
CA ARG A 34 15.45 -3.43 0.90
C ARG A 34 14.65 -3.09 -0.35
N VAL A 35 13.33 -2.99 -0.25
CA VAL A 35 12.48 -2.65 -1.41
C VAL A 35 12.78 -1.23 -1.88
N VAL A 36 12.82 -0.26 -0.98
CA VAL A 36 13.15 1.13 -1.33
C VAL A 36 14.57 1.24 -1.89
N GLY A 37 15.54 0.53 -1.30
CA GLY A 37 16.93 0.49 -1.79
C GLY A 37 17.04 -0.08 -3.21
N ILE A 38 16.28 -1.12 -3.55
CA ILE A 38 16.22 -1.64 -4.92
C ILE A 38 15.64 -0.59 -5.87
N LEU A 39 14.61 0.11 -5.45
CA LEU A 39 13.97 1.15 -6.27
C LEU A 39 14.93 2.31 -6.55
N THR A 40 15.68 2.74 -5.55
CA THR A 40 16.65 3.85 -5.70
C THR A 40 17.88 3.47 -6.56
N GLN A 41 18.33 2.21 -6.49
CA GLN A 41 19.56 1.79 -7.16
C GLN A 41 19.35 1.30 -8.59
N TYR A 42 18.21 0.71 -8.89
CA TYR A 42 17.99 -0.03 -10.14
C TYR A 42 16.82 0.48 -10.97
N ILE A 43 16.05 1.40 -10.45
CA ILE A 43 14.85 1.92 -11.12
C ILE A 43 15.01 3.42 -11.34
N ASP A 44 14.76 3.86 -12.58
CA ASP A 44 14.60 5.27 -12.91
C ASP A 44 13.24 5.75 -12.38
N ILE A 45 13.24 6.27 -11.15
CA ILE A 45 12.05 6.75 -10.45
C ILE A 45 12.19 8.23 -10.14
N GLU A 46 11.17 8.99 -10.49
CA GLU A 46 11.10 10.41 -10.13
C GLU A 46 11.14 10.60 -8.61
N THR A 47 12.01 11.47 -8.12
CA THR A 47 12.25 11.66 -6.68
C THR A 47 10.96 11.96 -5.91
N THR A 48 10.07 12.75 -6.48
CA THR A 48 8.79 13.10 -5.85
C THR A 48 7.86 11.90 -5.72
N VAL A 49 7.85 10.99 -6.70
CA VAL A 49 7.11 9.72 -6.62
C VAL A 49 7.74 8.81 -5.58
N LEU A 50 9.08 8.71 -5.55
CA LEU A 50 9.78 7.89 -4.57
C LEU A 50 9.46 8.32 -3.13
N GLN A 51 9.47 9.62 -2.84
CA GLN A 51 9.15 10.17 -1.52
C GLN A 51 7.72 9.80 -1.07
N ALA A 52 6.73 10.09 -1.92
CA ALA A 52 5.34 9.80 -1.61
C ALA A 52 5.08 8.29 -1.48
N MET A 53 5.66 7.50 -2.39
CA MET A 53 5.52 6.05 -2.41
C MET A 53 6.16 5.40 -1.18
N SER A 54 7.36 5.83 -0.76
CA SER A 54 8.05 5.28 0.40
C SER A 54 7.18 5.37 1.66
N TYR A 55 6.55 6.54 1.86
CA TYR A 55 5.58 6.73 2.95
C TYR A 55 4.38 5.77 2.81
N CYS A 56 3.69 5.79 1.68
CA CYS A 56 2.51 4.94 1.46
C CYS A 56 2.84 3.45 1.59
N PHE A 57 4.01 3.04 1.12
CA PHE A 57 4.43 1.65 1.17
C PHE A 57 4.62 1.17 2.61
N TYR A 58 5.29 1.94 3.47
CA TYR A 58 5.43 1.60 4.88
C TYR A 58 4.07 1.47 5.57
N GLU A 59 3.18 2.43 5.37
CA GLU A 59 1.82 2.42 5.92
C GLU A 59 1.02 1.17 5.49
N ILE A 60 1.17 0.73 4.24
CA ILE A 60 0.49 -0.48 3.74
C ILE A 60 1.04 -1.74 4.44
N LEU A 61 2.36 -1.83 4.66
CA LEU A 61 2.96 -2.94 5.40
C LEU A 61 2.49 -2.93 6.86
N ASP A 62 2.53 -1.77 7.53
CA ASP A 62 2.13 -1.61 8.91
C ASP A 62 0.64 -1.93 9.13
N ASN A 63 -0.22 -1.60 8.17
CA ASN A 63 -1.64 -1.96 8.21
C ASN A 63 -1.88 -3.47 8.37
N VAL A 64 -1.02 -4.32 7.80
CA VAL A 64 -1.13 -5.77 7.97
C VAL A 64 -0.91 -6.14 9.44
N LEU A 65 0.17 -5.66 10.06
CA LEU A 65 0.53 -6.02 11.43
C LEU A 65 -0.45 -5.42 12.45
N THR A 66 -0.93 -4.21 12.19
CA THR A 66 -1.83 -3.49 13.10
C THR A 66 -3.28 -3.97 13.02
N HIS A 67 -3.78 -4.25 11.81
CA HIS A 67 -5.23 -4.38 11.56
C HIS A 67 -5.67 -5.80 11.15
N SER A 68 -4.77 -6.67 10.67
CA SER A 68 -5.17 -7.99 10.18
C SER A 68 -5.47 -9.01 11.29
N GLY A 69 -4.93 -8.79 12.49
CA GLY A 69 -4.89 -9.80 13.56
C GLY A 69 -3.91 -10.93 13.26
N LYS A 70 -2.95 -10.71 12.34
CA LYS A 70 -1.88 -11.65 11.98
C LYS A 70 -0.51 -11.05 12.29
N GLU A 71 0.45 -11.93 12.54
CA GLU A 71 1.83 -11.55 12.86
C GLU A 71 2.70 -11.37 11.59
N MET A 72 2.19 -11.74 10.42
CA MET A 72 2.96 -11.75 9.17
C MET A 72 2.13 -11.29 7.98
N GLY A 73 2.83 -10.65 7.04
CA GLY A 73 2.32 -10.32 5.71
C GLY A 73 3.28 -10.74 4.60
N THR A 74 2.81 -10.61 3.37
CA THR A 74 3.62 -10.86 2.18
C THR A 74 3.56 -9.65 1.28
N VAL A 75 4.71 -9.24 0.74
CA VAL A 75 4.81 -8.23 -0.29
C VAL A 75 5.39 -8.82 -1.57
N ILE A 76 4.80 -8.46 -2.70
CA ILE A 76 5.27 -8.81 -4.03
C ILE A 76 5.50 -7.50 -4.78
N THR A 77 6.68 -7.34 -5.35
CA THR A 77 7.07 -6.14 -6.10
C THR A 77 7.50 -6.53 -7.50
N HIS A 78 7.12 -5.76 -8.50
CA HIS A 78 7.53 -5.94 -9.89
C HIS A 78 7.73 -4.57 -10.55
N TYR A 79 8.80 -4.43 -11.33
CA TYR A 79 9.05 -3.26 -12.14
C TYR A 79 9.13 -3.62 -13.63
N ASP A 80 8.28 -2.98 -14.41
CA ASP A 80 8.32 -3.00 -15.88
C ASP A 80 9.08 -1.78 -16.38
N SER A 81 10.37 -1.97 -16.69
CA SER A 81 11.25 -0.90 -17.16
C SER A 81 10.84 -0.35 -18.53
N SER A 82 10.21 -1.15 -19.37
CA SER A 82 9.78 -0.74 -20.70
C SER A 82 8.63 0.27 -20.67
N ASN A 83 7.77 0.17 -19.64
CA ASN A 83 6.61 1.03 -19.46
C ASN A 83 6.75 2.00 -18.27
N HIS A 84 7.88 1.97 -17.56
CA HIS A 84 8.11 2.75 -16.34
C HIS A 84 6.99 2.52 -15.29
N VAL A 85 6.60 1.27 -15.09
CA VAL A 85 5.52 0.89 -14.18
C VAL A 85 6.05 0.05 -13.03
N LEU A 86 5.86 0.54 -11.82
CA LEU A 86 6.11 -0.16 -10.59
C LEU A 86 4.80 -0.72 -10.05
N SER A 87 4.79 -2.00 -9.70
CA SER A 87 3.63 -2.69 -9.14
C SER A 87 3.97 -3.27 -7.78
N PHE A 88 3.09 -3.03 -6.81
CA PHE A 88 3.15 -3.64 -5.48
C PHE A 88 1.87 -4.42 -5.19
N LEU A 89 2.03 -5.54 -4.51
CA LEU A 89 0.96 -6.25 -3.86
C LEU A 89 1.38 -6.56 -2.44
N VAL A 90 0.60 -6.11 -1.47
CA VAL A 90 0.74 -6.50 -0.06
C VAL A 90 -0.49 -7.30 0.32
N GLY A 91 -0.32 -8.44 0.97
CA GLY A 91 -1.42 -9.31 1.32
C GLY A 91 -1.24 -10.02 2.65
N ASP A 92 -2.38 -10.24 3.32
CA ASP A 92 -2.53 -11.03 4.53
C ASP A 92 -3.71 -12.03 4.39
N ASP A 93 -3.81 -12.95 5.34
CA ASP A 93 -4.93 -13.88 5.50
C ASP A 93 -5.69 -13.66 6.83
N GLY A 94 -5.73 -12.41 7.27
CA GLY A 94 -6.31 -12.00 8.53
C GLY A 94 -7.83 -11.81 8.52
N MET A 95 -8.31 -10.89 9.36
CA MET A 95 -9.75 -10.66 9.56
C MET A 95 -10.40 -9.89 8.40
N GLY A 96 -9.63 -9.13 7.63
CA GLY A 96 -10.11 -8.30 6.52
C GLY A 96 -10.71 -6.96 6.95
N VAL A 97 -10.91 -6.08 5.96
CA VAL A 97 -11.26 -4.66 6.16
C VAL A 97 -12.56 -4.48 6.95
N ARG A 98 -13.63 -5.20 6.59
CA ARG A 98 -14.92 -5.07 7.26
C ARG A 98 -14.84 -5.43 8.75
N ALA A 99 -14.20 -6.57 9.06
CA ALA A 99 -14.10 -7.03 10.45
C ALA A 99 -13.24 -6.07 11.28
N SER A 100 -12.09 -5.62 10.74
CA SER A 100 -11.26 -4.64 11.40
C SER A 100 -12.01 -3.33 11.70
N LEU A 101 -12.64 -2.71 10.71
CA LEU A 101 -13.40 -1.47 10.93
C LEU A 101 -14.55 -1.65 11.93
N SER A 102 -15.19 -2.84 11.97
CA SER A 102 -16.29 -3.12 12.89
C SER A 102 -15.87 -3.23 14.37
N GLU A 103 -14.56 -3.28 14.67
CA GLU A 103 -14.04 -3.14 16.03
C GLU A 103 -14.32 -1.74 16.63
N ASN A 104 -14.45 -0.75 15.77
CA ASN A 104 -14.94 0.57 16.16
C ASN A 104 -16.47 0.59 16.12
N GLU A 105 -17.11 0.88 17.25
CA GLU A 105 -18.58 0.92 17.38
C GLU A 105 -19.27 1.81 16.34
N LYS A 106 -18.59 2.87 15.89
CA LYS A 106 -19.08 3.79 14.85
C LYS A 106 -19.37 3.06 13.54
N TYR A 107 -18.67 1.95 13.27
CA TYR A 107 -18.79 1.17 12.03
C TYR A 107 -19.39 -0.23 12.27
N ALA A 108 -19.96 -0.47 13.45
CA ALA A 108 -20.63 -1.74 13.74
C ALA A 108 -21.77 -1.98 12.74
N GLY A 109 -21.79 -3.15 12.11
CA GLY A 109 -22.82 -3.51 11.12
C GLY A 109 -22.61 -2.99 9.71
N ILE A 110 -21.50 -2.32 9.42
CA ILE A 110 -21.13 -1.88 8.05
C ILE A 110 -21.07 -3.09 7.08
N SER A 111 -21.53 -2.94 5.86
CA SER A 111 -21.39 -3.95 4.82
C SER A 111 -19.96 -4.00 4.25
N GLU A 112 -19.57 -5.12 3.62
CA GLU A 112 -18.24 -5.23 2.97
C GLU A 112 -18.03 -4.13 1.91
N PRO A 113 -18.96 -3.87 0.96
CA PRO A 113 -18.76 -2.82 -0.03
C PRO A 113 -18.61 -1.43 0.59
N GLU A 114 -19.34 -1.13 1.66
CA GLU A 114 -19.23 0.15 2.36
C GLU A 114 -17.88 0.27 3.10
N ALA A 115 -17.47 -0.80 3.81
CA ALA A 115 -16.17 -0.84 4.49
C ALA A 115 -15.01 -0.58 3.51
N LEU A 116 -15.05 -1.21 2.33
CA LEU A 116 -14.05 -1.03 1.29
C LEU A 116 -14.06 0.39 0.68
N LYS A 117 -15.23 1.01 0.51
CA LYS A 117 -15.32 2.41 0.09
C LYS A 117 -14.79 3.37 1.13
N MET A 118 -15.00 3.04 2.41
CA MET A 118 -14.59 3.89 3.52
C MET A 118 -13.09 3.79 3.83
N CYS A 119 -12.46 2.60 3.69
CA CYS A 119 -11.08 2.40 4.11
C CYS A 119 -10.04 3.29 3.39
N ILE A 120 -10.41 3.88 2.25
CA ILE A 120 -9.59 4.83 1.48
C ILE A 120 -9.97 6.30 1.75
N LYS A 121 -10.82 6.58 2.71
CA LYS A 121 -11.22 7.95 3.07
C LYS A 121 -10.44 8.44 4.28
N ASP A 122 -10.32 9.76 4.38
CA ASP A 122 -9.56 10.42 5.44
C ASP A 122 -10.12 10.11 6.83
N ALA A 123 -9.23 9.88 7.79
CA ALA A 123 -9.55 9.65 9.21
C ALA A 123 -10.50 8.45 9.47
N ILE A 124 -10.53 7.46 8.60
CA ILE A 124 -11.26 6.21 8.83
C ILE A 124 -10.33 5.18 9.48
N THR A 125 -10.65 4.76 10.69
CA THR A 125 -9.84 3.85 11.50
C THR A 125 -10.71 2.95 12.38
N ASP A 126 -10.23 1.74 12.64
CA ASP A 126 -10.78 0.82 13.66
C ASP A 126 -10.45 1.24 15.11
N GLY A 127 -9.65 2.31 15.27
CA GLY A 127 -9.22 2.83 16.57
C GLY A 127 -7.79 2.47 16.95
N LYS A 128 -7.08 1.64 16.16
CA LYS A 128 -5.68 1.25 16.39
C LYS A 128 -4.67 2.19 15.73
N GLY A 129 -5.10 2.94 14.74
CA GLY A 129 -4.27 3.89 14.00
C GLY A 129 -5.02 5.17 13.68
N MET A 130 -4.38 6.09 12.94
CA MET A 130 -4.96 7.39 12.59
C MET A 130 -5.85 7.37 11.34
N GLY A 131 -5.86 6.26 10.59
CA GLY A 131 -6.68 6.09 9.38
C GLY A 131 -6.16 6.87 8.16
N PHE A 132 -4.86 7.03 8.03
CA PHE A 132 -4.28 7.82 6.94
C PHE A 132 -3.62 7.01 5.83
N GLY A 133 -3.16 5.80 6.09
CA GLY A 133 -2.33 5.02 5.17
C GLY A 133 -2.96 4.78 3.80
N LEU A 134 -4.13 4.17 3.76
CA LEU A 134 -4.82 3.91 2.49
C LEU A 134 -5.39 5.18 1.85
N TYR A 135 -5.75 6.18 2.65
CA TYR A 135 -6.13 7.50 2.12
C TYR A 135 -4.97 8.15 1.37
N SER A 136 -3.77 8.20 1.95
CA SER A 136 -2.58 8.74 1.26
C SER A 136 -2.22 7.95 0.02
N THR A 137 -2.34 6.63 0.10
CA THR A 137 -2.16 5.77 -1.08
C THR A 137 -3.15 6.13 -2.18
N SER A 138 -4.40 6.45 -1.85
CA SER A 138 -5.39 6.90 -2.82
C SER A 138 -5.04 8.24 -3.47
N LEU A 139 -4.43 9.17 -2.72
CA LEU A 139 -3.94 10.45 -3.25
C LEU A 139 -2.74 10.23 -4.18
N LEU A 140 -1.77 9.40 -3.78
CA LEU A 140 -0.63 9.03 -4.63
C LEU A 140 -1.09 8.43 -5.95
N VAL A 141 -2.06 7.50 -5.89
CA VAL A 141 -2.60 6.84 -7.08
C VAL A 141 -3.37 7.82 -7.96
N ARG A 142 -4.07 8.80 -7.40
CA ARG A 142 -4.72 9.86 -8.19
C ARG A 142 -3.72 10.59 -9.07
N ASP A 143 -2.52 10.85 -8.57
CA ASP A 143 -1.53 11.70 -9.23
C ASP A 143 -0.56 10.89 -10.11
N ALA A 144 -0.03 9.77 -9.62
CA ALA A 144 0.96 8.94 -10.31
C ALA A 144 0.47 7.52 -10.65
N GLY A 145 -0.70 7.12 -10.15
CA GLY A 145 -1.19 5.76 -10.27
C GLY A 145 -1.80 5.43 -11.63
N LEU A 146 -1.84 4.13 -11.89
CA LEU A 146 -2.57 3.51 -13.00
C LEU A 146 -3.73 2.69 -12.45
N ARG A 147 -3.51 2.00 -11.33
CA ARG A 147 -4.49 1.12 -10.71
C ARG A 147 -4.24 1.01 -9.21
N PHE A 148 -5.30 1.02 -8.44
CA PHE A 148 -5.28 0.75 -7.01
C PHE A 148 -6.45 -0.14 -6.64
N GLU A 149 -6.18 -1.22 -5.91
CA GLU A 149 -7.18 -2.15 -5.43
C GLU A 149 -7.02 -2.42 -3.94
N VAL A 150 -8.15 -2.46 -3.24
CA VAL A 150 -8.25 -3.08 -1.92
C VAL A 150 -9.29 -4.19 -2.01
N ARG A 151 -8.85 -5.44 -1.86
CA ARG A 151 -9.69 -6.63 -1.92
C ARG A 151 -9.78 -7.28 -0.55
N SER A 152 -11.00 -7.54 -0.11
CA SER A 152 -11.27 -8.22 1.16
C SER A 152 -12.66 -8.84 1.15
N GLY A 153 -12.81 -10.04 1.71
CA GLY A 153 -14.06 -10.79 1.63
C GLY A 153 -14.42 -11.12 0.18
N ASN A 154 -15.64 -10.82 -0.23
CA ASN A 154 -16.18 -11.11 -1.57
C ASN A 154 -16.15 -9.89 -2.51
N HIS A 155 -15.47 -8.80 -2.14
CA HIS A 155 -15.47 -7.57 -2.89
C HIS A 155 -14.07 -6.99 -3.08
N THR A 156 -13.95 -6.18 -4.13
CA THR A 156 -12.76 -5.37 -4.42
C THR A 156 -13.20 -3.93 -4.63
N MET A 157 -12.60 -2.99 -3.91
CA MET A 157 -12.60 -1.58 -4.23
C MET A 157 -11.49 -1.34 -5.25
N LEU A 158 -11.83 -0.71 -6.36
CA LEU A 158 -10.94 -0.41 -7.47
C LEU A 158 -10.94 1.09 -7.73
N VAL A 159 -9.76 1.69 -7.84
CA VAL A 159 -9.54 3.02 -8.41
C VAL A 159 -8.71 2.84 -9.67
N GLN A 160 -9.26 3.21 -10.80
CA GLN A 160 -8.60 3.14 -12.10
C GLN A 160 -9.06 4.31 -12.97
N ASP A 161 -8.12 4.97 -13.62
CA ASP A 161 -8.41 6.15 -14.47
C ASP A 161 -9.24 7.24 -13.76
N GLY A 162 -9.00 7.42 -12.46
CA GLY A 162 -9.72 8.39 -11.61
C GLY A 162 -11.14 7.97 -11.21
N VAL A 163 -11.57 6.77 -11.58
CA VAL A 163 -12.91 6.24 -11.25
C VAL A 163 -12.81 5.26 -10.08
N GLU A 164 -13.58 5.54 -9.02
CA GLU A 164 -13.75 4.62 -7.88
C GLU A 164 -14.94 3.70 -8.15
N SER A 165 -14.75 2.40 -7.97
CA SER A 165 -15.82 1.40 -8.05
C SER A 165 -15.63 0.30 -7.02
N THR A 166 -16.70 -0.37 -6.63
CA THR A 166 -16.67 -1.58 -5.79
C THR A 166 -17.38 -2.68 -6.53
N ILE A 167 -16.71 -3.78 -6.74
CA ILE A 167 -17.19 -4.92 -7.53
C ILE A 167 -17.13 -6.20 -6.71
N GLU A 168 -18.01 -7.14 -7.02
CA GLU A 168 -17.88 -8.50 -6.51
C GLU A 168 -16.63 -9.17 -7.07
N SER A 169 -15.95 -9.93 -6.25
CA SER A 169 -14.71 -10.62 -6.60
C SER A 169 -14.65 -12.01 -5.98
N THR A 170 -13.71 -12.82 -6.44
CA THR A 170 -13.44 -14.12 -5.82
C THR A 170 -13.13 -13.93 -4.35
N PRO A 171 -13.68 -14.72 -3.43
CA PRO A 171 -13.44 -14.58 -1.99
C PRO A 171 -11.97 -14.57 -1.62
N TRP A 172 -11.60 -13.66 -0.73
CA TRP A 172 -10.28 -13.56 -0.15
C TRP A 172 -10.37 -13.42 1.36
N GLN A 173 -9.75 -14.36 2.09
CA GLN A 173 -9.60 -14.24 3.54
C GLN A 173 -8.47 -13.25 3.84
N GLY A 174 -8.76 -12.19 4.62
CA GLY A 174 -7.82 -11.11 4.91
C GLY A 174 -7.93 -9.94 3.94
N THR A 175 -6.81 -9.28 3.65
CA THR A 175 -6.76 -8.12 2.76
C THR A 175 -5.66 -8.25 1.72
N ILE A 176 -5.92 -7.82 0.50
CA ILE A 176 -4.93 -7.55 -0.54
C ILE A 176 -5.00 -6.07 -0.87
N VAL A 177 -3.85 -5.41 -0.82
CA VAL A 177 -3.66 -4.07 -1.37
C VAL A 177 -2.74 -4.19 -2.59
N TYR A 178 -3.24 -3.78 -3.75
CA TYR A 178 -2.46 -3.78 -4.99
C TYR A 178 -2.44 -2.39 -5.59
N LEU A 179 -1.27 -1.94 -6.02
CA LEU A 179 -1.13 -0.66 -6.70
C LEU A 179 -0.10 -0.72 -7.84
N GLN A 180 -0.36 0.07 -8.88
CA GLN A 180 0.54 0.33 -9.98
C GLN A 180 0.78 1.83 -10.09
N LEU A 181 2.06 2.21 -10.18
CA LEU A 181 2.51 3.60 -10.27
C LEU A 181 3.38 3.80 -11.50
N ARG A 182 3.26 4.98 -12.12
CA ARG A 182 4.25 5.47 -13.08
C ARG A 182 5.44 6.03 -12.33
N THR A 183 6.65 5.55 -12.66
CA THR A 183 7.87 5.98 -11.98
C THR A 183 8.46 7.27 -12.55
N ASN A 184 8.08 7.65 -13.76
CA ASN A 184 8.59 8.80 -14.51
C ASN A 184 7.64 10.01 -14.54
N LYS A 185 6.72 10.11 -13.58
CA LYS A 185 5.77 11.21 -13.49
C LYS A 185 6.06 12.09 -12.28
N GLU A 186 6.36 13.36 -12.48
CA GLU A 186 6.49 14.33 -11.40
C GLU A 186 5.13 14.54 -10.70
N ILE A 187 5.15 14.54 -9.37
CA ILE A 187 3.98 14.77 -8.51
C ILE A 187 4.33 15.77 -7.40
N ASN A 188 3.32 16.22 -6.66
CA ASN A 188 3.56 17.00 -5.44
C ASN A 188 3.46 16.06 -4.19
N PRO A 189 4.59 15.60 -3.63
CA PRO A 189 4.56 14.69 -2.48
C PRO A 189 3.92 15.33 -1.25
N ALA A 190 3.99 16.66 -1.10
CA ALA A 190 3.36 17.37 0.01
C ALA A 190 1.83 17.21 0.01
N GLU A 191 1.18 17.08 -1.14
CA GLU A 191 -0.27 16.83 -1.19
C GLU A 191 -0.63 15.42 -0.71
N VAL A 192 0.24 14.43 -0.95
CA VAL A 192 0.05 13.05 -0.49
C VAL A 192 0.19 12.95 1.03
N VAL A 193 1.06 13.76 1.63
CA VAL A 193 1.37 13.74 3.07
C VAL A 193 0.85 14.97 3.84
N ALA A 194 0.21 15.93 3.17
CA ALA A 194 -0.01 17.31 3.64
C ALA A 194 -0.86 17.50 4.91
N ASN A 195 -1.63 16.52 5.34
CA ASN A 195 -2.44 16.66 6.57
C ASN A 195 -1.73 16.10 7.83
N ARG A 196 -0.38 16.03 7.84
CA ARG A 196 0.37 15.18 8.77
C ARG A 196 1.53 15.84 9.49
N THR A 197 1.57 17.15 9.57
CA THR A 197 2.61 17.89 10.28
C THR A 197 2.83 17.44 11.73
N ASN A 198 1.83 16.85 12.38
CA ASN A 198 1.97 16.30 13.73
C ASN A 198 2.47 14.84 13.75
N VAL A 199 2.38 14.13 12.63
CA VAL A 199 2.85 12.74 12.49
C VAL A 199 4.30 12.72 12.02
N ALA A 200 4.71 13.68 11.20
CA ALA A 200 6.11 13.81 10.77
C ALA A 200 7.10 13.93 11.95
N GLU A 201 6.69 14.51 13.08
CA GLU A 201 7.53 14.57 14.27
C GLU A 201 7.69 13.20 14.96
N GLN A 202 6.71 12.32 14.89
CA GLN A 202 6.80 10.94 15.42
C GLN A 202 7.52 9.98 14.45
N TYR A 203 7.47 10.26 13.14
CA TYR A 203 8.09 9.44 12.09
C TYR A 203 9.46 9.96 11.62
N ASN A 204 9.92 11.12 12.10
CA ASN A 204 11.25 11.64 11.78
C ASN A 204 12.40 10.69 12.17
N ASP A 205 12.15 9.75 13.10
CA ASP A 205 13.12 8.72 13.47
C ASP A 205 13.08 7.49 12.53
N VAL A 206 12.05 7.35 11.68
CA VAL A 206 11.82 6.18 10.82
C VAL A 206 12.07 6.50 9.34
N PHE A 207 11.79 7.72 8.92
CA PHE A 207 12.04 8.16 7.54
C PHE A 207 13.42 8.81 7.45
N LEU A 208 14.19 8.40 6.44
CA LEU A 208 15.46 9.00 6.07
C LEU A 208 15.36 10.53 6.22
N ASN A 209 16.09 11.09 7.16
CA ASN A 209 16.17 12.54 7.26
C ASN A 209 16.88 13.07 6.00
N ASP A 210 16.72 14.36 5.71
CA ASP A 210 17.32 14.99 4.51
C ASP A 210 18.85 14.77 4.40
N ASN A 211 19.55 14.44 5.49
CA ASN A 211 20.98 14.17 5.48
C ASN A 211 21.27 12.72 5.06
N GLU A 212 20.45 11.75 5.45
CA GLU A 212 20.59 10.35 5.01
C GLU A 212 20.20 10.19 3.53
N LEU A 213 19.22 10.95 3.04
CA LEU A 213 18.92 11.04 1.61
C LEU A 213 20.12 11.65 0.83
N LYS A 214 20.84 12.62 1.41
CA LYS A 214 22.04 13.23 0.78
C LYS A 214 23.28 12.34 0.83
N GLU A 215 23.37 11.39 1.75
CA GLU A 215 24.46 10.41 1.82
C GLU A 215 24.26 9.22 0.89
N LEU A 216 23.04 9.03 0.36
CA LEU A 216 22.72 8.01 -0.65
C LEU A 216 22.95 8.50 -2.09
N TRP A 217 23.32 9.77 -2.28
CA TRP A 217 23.69 10.42 -3.54
C TRP A 217 25.12 10.98 -3.45
#